data_c4bfe02bad8b3b64d6f642fe7f49a774
#
_entry.id   c4bfe02bad8b3b64d6f642fe7f49a774
#
_cell.length_a   1.000
_cell.length_b   1.000
_cell.length_c   1.000
_cell.angle_alpha   90.00
_cell.angle_beta   90.00
_cell.angle_gamma   90.00
#
_symmetry.space_group_name_H-M   'P 1'
#
loop_
_entity.id
_entity.type
_entity.pdbx_description
1 polymer ?
#
loop_
_entity_poly.entity_id
_entity_poly.type
_entity_poly.pdbx_seq_one_letter_code
_entity_poly.pdbx_strand_id
1 'polypeptide(L)'
;MKLSKSKINTYLKCPREFKYRYVDEIEVEPNEYMELGTNVHLIAEKYAKIYGDNPQENPRYYLDLIARQEKINVDEIDTHLDSLASFFNTAFIEKDYKLFSQEEYLIDEKHNFSGITDIILETADGDLIVIDYKTGSSSSFNKCRLELGYYKMLVESNYDRNVISAGIFFTKDNKLRLLHFKDNDNKRIYMCNQELKEGLDTLYEVRKNVNEAKFPKEEQFLCRYCTYSAICYKDKD
;
A
#
# COMPACT_ATOMS: atom_id res chain seq x y z
N MET A 1 13.61 -16.73 2.82
CA MET A 1 13.06 -15.37 3.12
C MET A 1 11.55 -15.37 2.89
N LYS A 2 10.74 -14.82 3.82
CA LYS A 2 9.31 -14.57 3.59
C LYS A 2 9.17 -13.35 2.66
N LEU A 3 8.38 -13.50 1.60
CA LEU A 3 8.12 -12.40 0.69
C LEU A 3 6.97 -11.52 1.21
N SER A 4 6.99 -10.25 0.82
CA SER A 4 5.90 -9.31 1.03
C SER A 4 5.58 -8.59 -0.27
N LYS A 5 4.43 -7.89 -0.32
CA LYS A 5 4.04 -7.02 -1.42
C LYS A 5 5.19 -6.10 -1.86
N SER A 6 5.80 -5.38 -0.92
CA SER A 6 6.89 -4.45 -1.20
C SER A 6 8.12 -5.16 -1.76
N LYS A 7 8.46 -6.34 -1.24
CA LYS A 7 9.56 -7.17 -1.75
C LYS A 7 9.33 -7.62 -3.19
N ILE A 8 8.10 -8.09 -3.50
CA ILE A 8 7.75 -8.50 -4.86
C ILE A 8 7.85 -7.30 -5.81
N ASN A 9 7.24 -6.17 -5.46
CA ASN A 9 7.29 -4.97 -6.29
C ASN A 9 8.72 -4.49 -6.54
N THR A 10 9.58 -4.54 -5.51
CA THR A 10 11.01 -4.19 -5.66
C THR A 10 11.72 -5.15 -6.60
N TYR A 11 11.47 -6.46 -6.48
CA TYR A 11 12.07 -7.45 -7.37
C TYR A 11 11.62 -7.27 -8.82
N LEU A 12 10.33 -7.10 -9.06
CA LEU A 12 9.76 -6.87 -10.40
C LEU A 12 10.26 -5.56 -11.03
N LYS A 13 10.52 -4.53 -10.22
CA LYS A 13 11.10 -3.28 -10.68
C LYS A 13 12.57 -3.45 -11.06
N CYS A 14 13.37 -4.06 -10.19
CA CYS A 14 14.78 -4.34 -10.41
C CYS A 14 15.28 -5.40 -9.42
N PRO A 15 15.60 -6.63 -9.86
CA PRO A 15 16.14 -7.68 -8.99
C PRO A 15 17.42 -7.27 -8.26
N ARG A 16 18.28 -6.44 -8.89
CA ARG A 16 19.50 -5.92 -8.26
C ARG A 16 19.18 -4.94 -7.10
N GLU A 17 18.16 -4.09 -7.24
CA GLU A 17 17.67 -3.24 -6.13
C GLU A 17 17.16 -4.09 -4.97
N PHE A 18 16.44 -5.18 -5.29
CA PHE A 18 15.98 -6.14 -4.27
C PHE A 18 17.16 -6.75 -3.51
N LYS A 19 18.22 -7.17 -4.23
CA LYS A 19 19.42 -7.74 -3.61
C LYS A 19 20.02 -6.77 -2.61
N TYR A 20 20.32 -5.55 -3.03
CA TYR A 20 20.93 -4.55 -2.15
C TYR A 20 20.08 -4.28 -0.90
N ARG A 21 18.77 -4.18 -1.07
CA ARG A 21 17.86 -3.79 0.00
C ARG A 21 17.54 -4.90 0.99
N TYR A 22 17.34 -6.15 0.50
CA TYR A 22 16.77 -7.24 1.30
C TYR A 22 17.69 -8.45 1.50
N VAL A 23 18.77 -8.55 0.75
CA VAL A 23 19.75 -9.63 0.88
C VAL A 23 21.05 -9.08 1.48
N ASP A 24 21.57 -8.00 0.92
CA ASP A 24 22.78 -7.35 1.38
C ASP A 24 22.50 -6.32 2.51
N GLU A 25 21.23 -5.98 2.73
CA GLU A 25 20.74 -5.08 3.79
C GLU A 25 21.46 -3.72 3.82
N ILE A 26 21.75 -3.18 2.62
CA ILE A 26 22.43 -1.89 2.49
C ILE A 26 21.46 -0.77 2.86
N GLU A 27 21.74 -0.10 3.95
CA GLU A 27 20.98 1.09 4.39
C GLU A 27 21.25 2.27 3.48
N VAL A 28 20.19 3.02 3.18
CA VAL A 28 20.26 4.27 2.42
C VAL A 28 19.41 5.33 3.12
N GLU A 29 19.88 6.55 3.08
CA GLU A 29 19.13 7.70 3.61
C GLU A 29 17.77 7.84 2.91
N PRO A 30 16.68 8.05 3.66
CA PRO A 30 15.39 8.37 3.08
C PRO A 30 15.49 9.65 2.23
N ASN A 31 14.76 9.69 1.14
CA ASN A 31 14.60 10.94 0.39
C ASN A 31 13.28 11.64 0.80
N GLU A 32 13.12 12.89 0.40
CA GLU A 32 11.95 13.73 0.72
C GLU A 32 10.61 13.06 0.38
N TYR A 33 10.55 12.28 -0.72
CA TYR A 33 9.32 11.55 -1.10
C TYR A 33 9.00 10.40 -0.15
N MET A 34 10.02 9.73 0.39
CA MET A 34 9.84 8.65 1.36
C MET A 34 9.41 9.24 2.70
N GLU A 35 10.01 10.36 3.13
CA GLU A 35 9.62 11.07 4.34
C GLU A 35 8.18 11.58 4.27
N LEU A 36 7.80 12.20 3.14
CA LEU A 36 6.42 12.63 2.89
C LEU A 36 5.45 11.45 3.03
N GLY A 37 5.75 10.31 2.39
CA GLY A 37 4.93 9.10 2.49
C GLY A 37 4.78 8.64 3.94
N THR A 38 5.89 8.51 4.66
CA THR A 38 5.90 8.10 6.07
C THR A 38 5.07 9.02 6.95
N ASN A 39 5.21 10.33 6.78
CA ASN A 39 4.47 11.33 7.55
C ASN A 39 2.96 11.25 7.31
N VAL A 40 2.54 11.13 6.04
CA VAL A 40 1.12 11.03 5.68
C VAL A 40 0.50 9.75 6.24
N HIS A 41 1.18 8.59 6.13
CA HIS A 41 0.71 7.32 6.69
C HIS A 41 0.61 7.39 8.22
N LEU A 42 1.62 7.93 8.91
CA LEU A 42 1.62 8.08 10.36
C LEU A 42 0.41 8.89 10.86
N ILE A 43 0.09 10.00 10.17
CA ILE A 43 -1.05 10.84 10.55
C ILE A 43 -2.37 10.10 10.29
N ALA A 44 -2.50 9.43 9.15
CA ALA A 44 -3.69 8.65 8.81
C ALA A 44 -3.93 7.51 9.83
N GLU A 45 -2.87 6.77 10.18
CA GLU A 45 -2.90 5.73 11.20
C GLU A 45 -3.39 6.28 12.54
N LYS A 46 -2.75 7.34 13.05
CA LYS A 46 -3.10 7.92 14.35
C LYS A 46 -4.53 8.46 14.37
N TYR A 47 -4.98 9.10 13.28
CA TYR A 47 -6.36 9.54 13.17
C TYR A 47 -7.33 8.38 13.24
N ALA A 48 -7.15 7.35 12.42
CA ALA A 48 -8.02 6.19 12.37
C ALA A 48 -8.05 5.46 13.73
N LYS A 49 -6.91 5.34 14.41
CA LYS A 49 -6.80 4.71 15.74
C LYS A 49 -7.58 5.46 16.83
N ILE A 50 -7.60 6.78 16.78
CA ILE A 50 -8.24 7.61 17.83
C ILE A 50 -9.73 7.82 17.53
N TYR A 51 -10.08 7.99 16.26
CA TYR A 51 -11.40 8.47 15.84
C TYR A 51 -12.18 7.49 14.95
N GLY A 52 -11.60 6.34 14.58
CA GLY A 52 -12.27 5.36 13.71
C GLY A 52 -13.57 4.82 14.29
N ASP A 53 -13.61 4.58 15.61
CA ASP A 53 -14.82 4.13 16.34
C ASP A 53 -15.75 5.28 16.76
N ASN A 54 -15.27 6.50 16.72
CA ASN A 54 -16.03 7.71 17.07
C ASN A 54 -15.70 8.86 16.11
N PRO A 55 -16.20 8.79 14.85
CA PRO A 55 -15.88 9.75 13.81
C PRO A 55 -16.22 11.18 14.20
N GLN A 56 -15.36 12.11 13.84
CA GLN A 56 -15.49 13.53 14.15
C GLN A 56 -16.02 14.31 12.95
N GLU A 57 -16.90 15.29 13.18
CA GLU A 57 -17.49 16.12 12.12
C GLU A 57 -16.45 16.96 11.35
N ASN A 58 -15.30 17.25 11.96
CA ASN A 58 -14.22 18.00 11.33
C ASN A 58 -12.90 17.22 11.38
N PRO A 59 -12.71 16.19 10.53
CA PRO A 59 -11.49 15.41 10.50
C PRO A 59 -10.23 16.24 10.30
N ARG A 60 -10.29 17.32 9.48
CA ARG A 60 -9.14 18.17 9.18
C ARG A 60 -8.52 18.80 10.44
N TYR A 61 -9.33 19.30 11.33
CA TYR A 61 -8.84 19.88 12.58
C TYR A 61 -8.01 18.88 13.41
N TYR A 62 -8.47 17.67 13.51
CA TYR A 62 -7.78 16.62 14.29
C TYR A 62 -6.52 16.10 13.58
N LEU A 63 -6.53 16.03 12.26
CA LEU A 63 -5.33 15.68 11.47
C LEU A 63 -4.24 16.74 11.65
N ASP A 64 -4.59 18.04 11.68
CA ASP A 64 -3.65 19.12 11.97
C ASP A 64 -3.06 19.02 13.38
N LEU A 65 -3.90 18.69 14.37
CA LEU A 65 -3.44 18.49 15.74
C LEU A 65 -2.43 17.33 15.82
N ILE A 66 -2.73 16.20 15.16
CA ILE A 66 -1.84 15.04 15.12
C ILE A 66 -0.52 15.41 14.45
N ALA A 67 -0.55 16.09 13.28
CA ALA A 67 0.66 16.51 12.58
C ALA A 67 1.55 17.39 13.48
N ARG A 68 0.97 18.36 14.19
CA ARG A 68 1.71 19.22 15.12
C ARG A 68 2.28 18.46 16.32
N GLN A 69 1.55 17.48 16.87
CA GLN A 69 2.04 16.62 17.95
C GLN A 69 3.23 15.78 17.52
N GLU A 70 3.22 15.28 16.28
CA GLU A 70 4.32 14.52 15.67
C GLU A 70 5.45 15.42 15.15
N LYS A 71 5.36 16.74 15.31
CA LYS A 71 6.33 17.75 14.84
C LYS A 71 6.52 17.74 13.32
N ILE A 72 5.47 17.34 12.59
CA ILE A 72 5.43 17.37 11.13
C ILE A 72 4.98 18.75 10.70
N ASN A 73 5.64 19.31 9.70
CA ASN A 73 5.29 20.63 9.16
C ASN A 73 3.98 20.52 8.36
N VAL A 74 2.91 21.14 8.89
CA VAL A 74 1.57 21.10 8.28
C VAL A 74 1.56 21.72 6.89
N ASP A 75 2.33 22.79 6.66
CA ASP A 75 2.34 23.50 5.38
C ASP A 75 2.91 22.66 4.23
N GLU A 76 3.84 21.74 4.54
CA GLU A 76 4.43 20.83 3.56
C GLU A 76 3.49 19.69 3.12
N ILE A 77 2.50 19.37 3.96
CA ILE A 77 1.58 18.24 3.75
C ILE A 77 0.12 18.67 3.66
N ASP A 78 -0.16 19.96 3.58
CA ASP A 78 -1.48 20.57 3.63
C ASP A 78 -2.50 19.91 2.70
N THR A 79 -2.16 19.78 1.42
CA THR A 79 -3.00 19.10 0.41
C THR A 79 -3.31 17.65 0.77
N HIS A 80 -2.35 16.95 1.39
CA HIS A 80 -2.54 15.56 1.82
C HIS A 80 -3.48 15.46 3.03
N LEU A 81 -3.40 16.43 3.95
CA LEU A 81 -4.31 16.50 5.09
C LEU A 81 -5.75 16.80 4.67
N ASP A 82 -5.95 17.70 3.70
CA ASP A 82 -7.28 17.95 3.11
C ASP A 82 -7.86 16.70 2.48
N SER A 83 -7.02 15.97 1.75
CA SER A 83 -7.42 14.71 1.11
C SER A 83 -7.78 13.64 2.14
N LEU A 84 -6.96 13.46 3.19
CA LEU A 84 -7.27 12.53 4.27
C LEU A 84 -8.55 12.91 5.00
N ALA A 85 -8.79 14.20 5.25
CA ALA A 85 -10.03 14.67 5.87
C ALA A 85 -11.25 14.31 5.02
N SER A 86 -11.16 14.53 3.71
CA SER A 86 -12.21 14.13 2.74
C SER A 86 -12.45 12.62 2.75
N PHE A 87 -11.37 11.82 2.77
CA PHE A 87 -11.46 10.36 2.81
C PHE A 87 -12.16 9.87 4.09
N PHE A 88 -11.73 10.35 5.26
CA PHE A 88 -12.30 9.91 6.53
C PHE A 88 -13.76 10.37 6.70
N ASN A 89 -14.08 11.58 6.24
CA ASN A 89 -15.47 12.04 6.21
C ASN A 89 -16.33 11.10 5.35
N THR A 90 -15.87 10.80 4.14
CA THR A 90 -16.60 9.90 3.24
C THR A 90 -16.71 8.50 3.81
N ALA A 91 -15.62 7.91 4.33
CA ALA A 91 -15.61 6.54 4.82
C ALA A 91 -16.47 6.38 6.09
N PHE A 92 -16.25 7.20 7.09
CA PHE A 92 -16.83 7.00 8.42
C PHE A 92 -18.17 7.70 8.63
N ILE A 93 -18.40 8.85 7.96
CA ILE A 93 -19.63 9.64 8.15
C ILE A 93 -20.63 9.36 7.03
N GLU A 94 -20.23 9.54 5.74
CA GLU A 94 -21.17 9.40 4.63
C GLU A 94 -21.53 7.94 4.32
N LYS A 95 -20.55 7.02 4.43
CA LYS A 95 -20.73 5.59 4.14
C LYS A 95 -21.01 4.75 5.37
N ASP A 96 -20.82 5.32 6.56
CA ASP A 96 -20.95 4.64 7.85
C ASP A 96 -20.13 3.33 7.91
N TYR A 97 -18.95 3.30 7.24
CA TYR A 97 -18.04 2.19 7.37
C TYR A 97 -17.43 2.17 8.76
N LYS A 98 -17.19 1.00 9.30
CA LYS A 98 -16.51 0.83 10.59
C LYS A 98 -15.03 0.54 10.36
N LEU A 99 -14.19 1.01 11.26
CA LEU A 99 -12.80 0.58 11.29
C LEU A 99 -12.75 -0.90 11.70
N PHE A 100 -12.27 -1.78 10.81
CA PHE A 100 -12.04 -3.17 11.13
C PHE A 100 -10.63 -3.38 11.71
N SER A 101 -9.60 -2.93 11.00
CA SER A 101 -8.23 -2.89 11.48
C SER A 101 -7.40 -1.86 10.71
N GLN A 102 -6.20 -1.58 11.22
CA GLN A 102 -5.24 -0.70 10.56
C GLN A 102 -3.80 -1.07 10.93
N GLU A 103 -2.84 -0.74 10.04
CA GLU A 103 -1.41 -1.03 10.19
C GLU A 103 -1.16 -2.46 10.69
N GLU A 104 -1.98 -3.38 10.22
CA GLU A 104 -1.96 -4.74 10.68
C GLU A 104 -1.01 -5.61 9.86
N TYR A 105 -0.09 -6.28 10.56
CA TYR A 105 0.81 -7.26 9.94
C TYR A 105 0.12 -8.60 9.81
N LEU A 106 -0.19 -8.98 8.60
CA LEU A 106 -0.88 -10.22 8.23
C LEU A 106 0.06 -11.23 7.59
N ILE A 107 -0.21 -12.51 7.80
CA ILE A 107 0.58 -13.62 7.27
C ILE A 107 -0.33 -14.62 6.56
N ASP A 108 -0.05 -14.90 5.31
CA ASP A 108 -0.58 -16.05 4.59
C ASP A 108 0.44 -17.19 4.66
N GLU A 109 0.24 -18.10 5.60
CA GLU A 109 1.15 -19.24 5.82
C GLU A 109 1.11 -20.22 4.64
N LYS A 110 -0.03 -20.39 3.99
CA LYS A 110 -0.19 -21.27 2.83
C LYS A 110 0.74 -20.88 1.68
N HIS A 111 0.85 -19.59 1.43
CA HIS A 111 1.67 -19.06 0.36
C HIS A 111 3.01 -18.49 0.86
N ASN A 112 3.31 -18.62 2.18
CA ASN A 112 4.50 -18.06 2.83
C ASN A 112 4.73 -16.59 2.47
N PHE A 113 3.68 -15.80 2.58
CA PHE A 113 3.59 -14.40 2.18
C PHE A 113 3.14 -13.55 3.35
N SER A 114 3.56 -12.30 3.42
CA SER A 114 3.14 -11.37 4.47
C SER A 114 2.99 -9.95 3.93
N GLY A 115 2.28 -9.12 4.68
CA GLY A 115 2.12 -7.71 4.37
C GLY A 115 1.54 -6.93 5.53
N ILE A 116 1.62 -5.62 5.44
CA ILE A 116 0.92 -4.69 6.32
C ILE A 116 -0.17 -4.05 5.50
N THR A 117 -1.37 -3.97 6.08
CA THR A 117 -2.52 -3.26 5.50
C THR A 117 -2.62 -1.90 6.16
N ASP A 118 -2.76 -0.82 5.38
CA ASP A 118 -2.87 0.52 5.98
C ASP A 118 -4.19 0.66 6.73
N ILE A 119 -5.33 0.37 6.09
CA ILE A 119 -6.64 0.37 6.73
C ILE A 119 -7.57 -0.67 6.10
N ILE A 120 -8.31 -1.38 6.95
CA ILE A 120 -9.40 -2.26 6.57
C ILE A 120 -10.70 -1.68 7.12
N LEU A 121 -11.67 -1.50 6.24
CA LEU A 121 -13.00 -0.98 6.58
C LEU A 121 -14.02 -2.11 6.47
N GLU A 122 -15.00 -2.12 7.37
CA GLU A 122 -16.14 -3.03 7.36
C GLU A 122 -17.38 -2.27 6.87
N THR A 123 -18.09 -2.86 5.91
CA THR A 123 -19.37 -2.35 5.43
C THR A 123 -20.53 -2.76 6.34
N ALA A 124 -21.70 -2.17 6.19
CA ALA A 124 -22.91 -2.55 6.93
C ALA A 124 -23.31 -4.02 6.73
N ASP A 125 -22.96 -4.61 5.57
CA ASP A 125 -23.22 -6.03 5.26
C ASP A 125 -22.17 -6.97 5.86
N GLY A 126 -21.15 -6.42 6.53
CA GLY A 126 -20.07 -7.19 7.13
C GLY A 126 -18.97 -7.61 6.16
N ASP A 127 -18.99 -7.13 4.92
CA ASP A 127 -17.90 -7.33 3.96
C ASP A 127 -16.74 -6.37 4.25
N LEU A 128 -15.53 -6.74 3.81
CA LEU A 128 -14.33 -5.94 4.02
C LEU A 128 -13.88 -5.20 2.75
N ILE A 129 -13.35 -4.00 2.98
CA ILE A 129 -12.70 -3.15 1.96
C ILE A 129 -11.30 -2.80 2.47
N VAL A 130 -10.26 -3.11 1.69
CA VAL A 130 -8.87 -2.78 2.04
C VAL A 130 -8.43 -1.54 1.29
N ILE A 131 -7.92 -0.54 1.97
CA ILE A 131 -7.41 0.70 1.36
C ILE A 131 -5.95 0.90 1.74
N ASP A 132 -5.14 1.23 0.73
CA ASP A 132 -3.73 1.61 0.86
C ASP A 132 -3.58 3.09 0.52
N TYR A 133 -2.82 3.83 1.31
CA TYR A 133 -2.57 5.25 1.07
C TYR A 133 -1.35 5.44 0.17
N LYS A 134 -1.44 6.37 -0.78
CA LYS A 134 -0.31 6.76 -1.64
C LYS A 134 -0.24 8.27 -1.78
N THR A 135 0.94 8.84 -1.58
CA THR A 135 1.20 10.27 -1.80
C THR A 135 1.47 10.63 -3.27
N GLY A 136 1.53 9.64 -4.16
CA GLY A 136 1.71 9.82 -5.59
C GLY A 136 0.41 10.15 -6.35
N SER A 137 0.50 10.18 -7.69
CA SER A 137 -0.64 10.45 -8.58
C SER A 137 -1.48 9.21 -8.87
N SER A 138 -2.79 9.39 -8.97
CA SER A 138 -3.78 8.36 -9.32
C SER A 138 -3.60 7.77 -10.73
N SER A 139 -2.80 8.39 -11.59
CA SER A 139 -2.41 7.84 -12.90
C SER A 139 -1.62 6.53 -12.79
N SER A 140 -1.02 6.26 -11.64
CA SER A 140 -0.25 5.03 -11.37
C SER A 140 -1.11 3.83 -10.96
N PHE A 141 -2.42 3.97 -10.81
CA PHE A 141 -3.32 2.93 -10.27
C PHE A 141 -3.18 1.57 -10.95
N ASN A 142 -3.09 1.53 -12.28
CA ASN A 142 -2.99 0.25 -13.00
C ASN A 142 -1.72 -0.55 -12.64
N LYS A 143 -0.66 0.11 -12.19
CA LYS A 143 0.57 -0.54 -11.74
C LYS A 143 0.41 -1.22 -10.37
N CYS A 144 -0.65 -0.86 -9.64
CA CYS A 144 -0.91 -1.34 -8.28
C CYS A 144 -1.91 -2.52 -8.25
N ARG A 145 -2.45 -2.96 -9.40
CA ARG A 145 -3.48 -4.01 -9.43
C ARG A 145 -3.04 -5.30 -8.75
N LEU A 146 -1.83 -5.77 -9.03
CA LEU A 146 -1.26 -6.97 -8.42
C LEU A 146 -1.20 -6.85 -6.88
N GLU A 147 -0.80 -5.68 -6.40
CA GLU A 147 -0.72 -5.33 -4.99
C GLU A 147 -2.08 -5.45 -4.30
N LEU A 148 -3.16 -5.00 -4.95
CA LEU A 148 -4.52 -5.10 -4.45
C LEU A 148 -5.02 -6.55 -4.36
N GLY A 149 -4.63 -7.39 -5.31
CA GLY A 149 -4.89 -8.84 -5.25
C GLY A 149 -4.21 -9.51 -4.05
N TYR A 150 -2.98 -9.10 -3.72
CA TYR A 150 -2.27 -9.61 -2.54
C TYR A 150 -2.93 -9.19 -1.23
N TYR A 151 -3.48 -7.98 -1.13
CA TYR A 151 -4.24 -7.57 0.06
C TYR A 151 -5.48 -8.44 0.28
N LYS A 152 -6.25 -8.73 -0.78
CA LYS A 152 -7.38 -9.67 -0.69
C LYS A 152 -6.92 -11.01 -0.11
N MET A 153 -5.87 -11.60 -0.67
CA MET A 153 -5.36 -12.89 -0.21
C MET A 153 -4.93 -12.86 1.26
N LEU A 154 -4.20 -11.81 1.67
CA LEU A 154 -3.73 -11.67 3.05
C LEU A 154 -4.90 -11.57 4.02
N VAL A 155 -5.87 -10.71 3.74
CA VAL A 155 -7.00 -10.49 4.65
C VAL A 155 -7.88 -11.75 4.75
N GLU A 156 -8.24 -12.36 3.62
CA GLU A 156 -9.07 -13.58 3.61
C GLU A 156 -8.37 -14.82 4.20
N SER A 157 -7.02 -14.85 4.22
CA SER A 157 -6.28 -15.94 4.87
C SER A 157 -6.20 -15.80 6.40
N ASN A 158 -6.47 -14.62 6.94
CA ASN A 158 -6.41 -14.34 8.38
C ASN A 158 -7.79 -14.22 9.01
N TYR A 159 -8.80 -13.89 8.21
CA TYR A 159 -10.18 -13.68 8.68
C TYR A 159 -11.16 -14.48 7.84
N ASP A 160 -12.15 -15.09 8.49
CA ASP A 160 -13.27 -15.73 7.80
C ASP A 160 -14.30 -14.67 7.35
N ARG A 161 -13.82 -13.75 6.49
CA ARG A 161 -14.56 -12.59 6.02
C ARG A 161 -14.24 -12.35 4.54
N ASN A 162 -15.23 -11.88 3.80
CA ASN A 162 -15.11 -11.65 2.37
C ASN A 162 -14.58 -10.23 2.08
N VAL A 163 -13.49 -10.14 1.31
CA VAL A 163 -12.98 -8.86 0.79
C VAL A 163 -13.62 -8.57 -0.56
N ILE A 164 -14.57 -7.63 -0.58
CA ILE A 164 -15.31 -7.26 -1.81
C ILE A 164 -14.53 -6.30 -2.70
N SER A 165 -13.65 -5.49 -2.12
CA SER A 165 -12.86 -4.50 -2.85
C SER A 165 -11.54 -4.24 -2.15
N ALA A 166 -10.53 -3.89 -2.95
CA ALA A 166 -9.33 -3.26 -2.45
C ALA A 166 -9.04 -2.00 -3.28
N GLY A 167 -8.44 -1.00 -2.67
CA GLY A 167 -8.22 0.27 -3.36
C GLY A 167 -7.00 1.02 -2.90
N ILE A 168 -6.72 2.08 -3.64
CA ILE A 168 -5.69 3.04 -3.31
C ILE A 168 -6.32 4.41 -3.18
N PHE A 169 -6.06 5.04 -2.06
CA PHE A 169 -6.39 6.43 -1.86
C PHE A 169 -5.16 7.31 -2.15
N PHE A 170 -5.22 8.03 -3.27
CA PHE A 170 -4.17 8.94 -3.71
C PHE A 170 -4.37 10.30 -3.06
N THR A 171 -3.60 10.59 -2.03
CA THR A 171 -3.75 11.82 -1.26
C THR A 171 -3.35 13.07 -2.04
N LYS A 172 -2.44 12.97 -3.02
CA LYS A 172 -2.07 14.07 -3.91
C LYS A 172 -3.25 14.55 -4.77
N ASP A 173 -4.06 13.61 -5.24
CA ASP A 173 -5.15 13.89 -6.20
C ASP A 173 -6.53 13.92 -5.51
N ASN A 174 -6.59 13.68 -4.18
CA ASN A 174 -7.82 13.42 -3.44
C ASN A 174 -8.72 12.39 -4.15
N LYS A 175 -8.16 11.23 -4.46
CA LYS A 175 -8.86 10.26 -5.32
C LYS A 175 -8.77 8.84 -4.81
N LEU A 176 -9.91 8.26 -4.49
CA LEU A 176 -10.04 6.84 -4.21
C LEU A 176 -10.26 6.07 -5.52
N ARG A 177 -9.44 5.05 -5.76
CA ARG A 177 -9.57 4.11 -6.88
C ARG A 177 -9.77 2.72 -6.32
N LEU A 178 -10.95 2.15 -6.53
CA LEU A 178 -11.31 0.81 -6.08
C LEU A 178 -11.21 -0.22 -7.20
N LEU A 179 -10.73 -1.38 -6.84
CA LEU A 179 -10.76 -2.60 -7.61
C LEU A 179 -11.72 -3.57 -6.93
N HIS A 180 -12.75 -4.01 -7.62
CA HIS A 180 -13.75 -4.94 -7.09
C HIS A 180 -13.39 -6.38 -7.43
N PHE A 181 -13.77 -7.34 -6.57
CA PHE A 181 -13.48 -8.77 -6.76
C PHE A 181 -14.70 -9.59 -7.20
N LYS A 182 -15.88 -8.97 -7.22
CA LYS A 182 -17.08 -9.54 -7.84
C LYS A 182 -17.58 -8.59 -8.93
N ASP A 183 -17.85 -9.12 -10.10
CA ASP A 183 -18.49 -8.39 -11.19
C ASP A 183 -19.99 -8.30 -10.93
N ASN A 184 -20.40 -7.24 -10.25
CA ASN A 184 -21.81 -6.94 -10.00
C ASN A 184 -22.34 -5.80 -10.88
N ASP A 185 -21.46 -5.12 -11.64
CA ASP A 185 -21.80 -3.99 -12.48
C ASP A 185 -20.69 -3.77 -13.52
N ASN A 186 -21.01 -3.91 -14.80
CA ASN A 186 -20.10 -3.73 -15.94
C ASN A 186 -19.39 -2.36 -16.01
N LYS A 187 -19.71 -1.44 -15.11
CA LYS A 187 -19.08 -0.11 -15.02
C LYS A 187 -17.94 -0.04 -14.00
N ARG A 188 -17.71 -1.10 -13.23
CA ARG A 188 -16.68 -1.10 -12.16
C ARG A 188 -15.39 -1.73 -12.67
N ILE A 189 -14.25 -1.21 -12.18
CA ILE A 189 -12.95 -1.84 -12.38
C ILE A 189 -12.90 -3.06 -11.47
N TYR A 190 -12.76 -4.25 -12.03
CA TYR A 190 -12.69 -5.47 -11.25
C TYR A 190 -11.47 -6.33 -11.60
N MET A 191 -11.11 -7.22 -10.69
CA MET A 191 -10.07 -8.23 -10.86
C MET A 191 -10.72 -9.60 -10.94
N CYS A 192 -10.47 -10.32 -12.02
CA CYS A 192 -10.97 -11.66 -12.20
C CYS A 192 -10.08 -12.71 -11.51
N ASN A 193 -10.63 -13.93 -11.35
CA ASN A 193 -9.88 -15.04 -10.76
C ASN A 193 -8.61 -15.38 -11.53
N GLN A 194 -8.56 -15.13 -12.83
CA GLN A 194 -7.37 -15.35 -13.66
C GLN A 194 -6.24 -14.38 -13.25
N GLU A 195 -6.54 -13.10 -13.06
CA GLU A 195 -5.54 -12.12 -12.60
C GLU A 195 -5.02 -12.44 -11.19
N LEU A 196 -5.89 -12.92 -10.29
CA LEU A 196 -5.47 -13.38 -8.96
C LEU A 196 -4.51 -14.59 -9.05
N LYS A 197 -4.79 -15.52 -9.95
CA LYS A 197 -3.92 -16.65 -10.22
C LYS A 197 -2.57 -16.21 -10.78
N GLU A 198 -2.55 -15.30 -11.74
CA GLU A 198 -1.32 -14.72 -12.31
C GLU A 198 -0.50 -14.01 -11.23
N GLY A 199 -1.16 -13.37 -10.27
CA GLY A 199 -0.52 -12.79 -9.09
C GLY A 199 0.20 -13.85 -8.23
N LEU A 200 -0.43 -15.00 -8.00
CA LEU A 200 0.19 -16.13 -7.30
C LEU A 200 1.36 -16.71 -8.08
N ASP A 201 1.21 -16.89 -9.37
CA ASP A 201 2.29 -17.40 -10.25
C ASP A 201 3.50 -16.46 -10.19
N THR A 202 3.27 -15.14 -10.22
CA THR A 202 4.30 -14.11 -10.06
C THR A 202 5.01 -14.22 -8.70
N LEU A 203 4.27 -14.40 -7.61
CA LEU A 203 4.85 -14.61 -6.27
C LEU A 203 5.75 -15.83 -6.23
N TYR A 204 5.31 -16.94 -6.82
CA TYR A 204 6.12 -18.17 -6.85
C TYR A 204 7.36 -18.05 -7.75
N GLU A 205 7.24 -17.35 -8.87
CA GLU A 205 8.37 -17.07 -9.76
C GLU A 205 9.43 -16.20 -9.06
N VAL A 206 9.02 -15.10 -8.45
CA VAL A 206 9.92 -14.24 -7.68
C VAL A 206 10.60 -15.03 -6.57
N ARG A 207 9.87 -15.87 -5.83
CA ARG A 207 10.44 -16.71 -4.79
C ARG A 207 11.48 -17.67 -5.34
N LYS A 208 11.19 -18.34 -6.45
CA LYS A 208 12.13 -19.23 -7.12
C LYS A 208 13.41 -18.48 -7.49
N ASN A 209 13.29 -17.35 -8.15
CA ASN A 209 14.42 -16.54 -8.58
C ASN A 209 15.27 -16.03 -7.39
N VAL A 210 14.63 -15.62 -6.30
CA VAL A 210 15.33 -15.20 -5.07
C VAL A 210 16.08 -16.38 -4.44
N ASN A 211 15.48 -17.57 -4.38
CA ASN A 211 16.13 -18.78 -3.86
C ASN A 211 17.31 -19.25 -4.74
N GLU A 212 17.24 -19.00 -6.05
CA GLU A 212 18.30 -19.30 -7.02
C GLU A 212 19.34 -18.15 -7.13
N ALA A 213 19.26 -17.15 -6.25
CA ALA A 213 20.13 -15.96 -6.23
C ALA A 213 20.20 -15.21 -7.57
N LYS A 214 19.08 -15.14 -8.29
CA LYS A 214 18.97 -14.43 -9.57
C LYS A 214 18.64 -12.96 -9.36
N PHE A 215 19.64 -12.10 -9.44
CA PHE A 215 19.52 -10.67 -9.22
C PHE A 215 20.13 -9.84 -10.36
N PRO A 216 19.66 -10.00 -11.61
CA PRO A 216 20.20 -9.23 -12.73
C PRO A 216 19.94 -7.73 -12.55
N LYS A 217 20.77 -6.92 -13.21
CA LYS A 217 20.49 -5.48 -13.35
C LYS A 217 19.39 -5.30 -14.39
N GLU A 218 18.42 -4.42 -14.06
CA GLU A 218 17.41 -3.95 -15.00
C GLU A 218 17.70 -2.47 -15.31
N GLU A 219 18.45 -2.24 -16.39
CA GLU A 219 18.78 -0.90 -16.83
C GLU A 219 17.54 -0.20 -17.38
N GLN A 220 17.15 0.90 -16.74
CA GLN A 220 15.98 1.68 -17.10
C GLN A 220 16.21 3.18 -16.85
N PHE A 221 15.37 4.00 -17.47
CA PHE A 221 15.43 5.46 -17.32
C PHE A 221 15.44 5.92 -15.85
N LEU A 222 14.77 5.17 -14.97
CA LEU A 222 14.66 5.50 -13.55
C LEU A 222 15.91 5.15 -12.72
N CYS A 223 16.94 4.50 -13.31
CA CYS A 223 18.17 4.18 -12.58
C CYS A 223 18.87 5.42 -12.00
N ARG A 224 18.76 6.56 -12.67
CA ARG A 224 19.31 7.84 -12.18
C ARG A 224 18.68 8.36 -10.88
N TYR A 225 17.47 7.87 -10.54
CA TYR A 225 16.75 8.19 -9.30
C TYR A 225 16.80 7.06 -8.29
N CYS A 226 17.49 5.97 -8.61
CA CYS A 226 17.62 4.83 -7.71
C CYS A 226 18.56 5.16 -6.56
N THR A 227 18.13 4.93 -5.34
CA THR A 227 18.95 5.17 -4.13
C THR A 227 20.24 4.36 -4.10
N TYR A 228 20.29 3.25 -4.83
CA TYR A 228 21.46 2.38 -4.98
C TYR A 228 22.30 2.66 -6.24
N SER A 229 21.99 3.69 -7.02
CA SER A 229 22.68 3.96 -8.29
C SER A 229 24.21 4.05 -8.15
N ALA A 230 24.69 4.76 -7.12
CA ALA A 230 26.13 4.93 -6.87
C ALA A 230 26.88 3.62 -6.60
N ILE A 231 26.20 2.64 -6.01
CA ILE A 231 26.74 1.30 -5.75
C ILE A 231 26.63 0.47 -7.02
N CYS A 232 25.45 0.47 -7.63
CA CYS A 232 25.12 -0.33 -8.81
C CYS A 232 26.01 -0.01 -10.02
N TYR A 233 26.39 1.25 -10.23
CA TYR A 233 27.31 1.62 -11.32
C TYR A 233 28.76 1.18 -11.09
N LYS A 234 29.15 0.96 -9.83
CA LYS A 234 30.48 0.45 -9.47
C LYS A 234 30.56 -1.06 -9.44
N ASP A 235 29.40 -1.72 -9.30
CA ASP A 235 29.28 -3.18 -9.25
C ASP A 235 29.49 -3.72 -10.69
N LYS A 236 30.68 -4.27 -10.93
CA LYS A 236 30.97 -4.97 -12.18
C LYS A 236 30.37 -6.36 -12.05
N ASP A 237 29.41 -6.69 -12.93
CA ASP A 237 28.79 -8.02 -12.99
C ASP A 237 29.82 -9.14 -13.02
#